data_1c9d340a29990cf9b26a7a5b0f8a7516
#
_entry.id   1c9d340a29990cf9b26a7a5b0f8a7516
#
_cell.length_a   1.000
_cell.length_b   1.000
_cell.length_c   1.000
_cell.angle_alpha   90.00
_cell.angle_beta   90.00
_cell.angle_gamma   90.00
#
_symmetry.space_group_name_H-M   'P 1'
#
loop_
_entity.id
_entity.type
_entity.pdbx_description
1 polymer ?
#
loop_
_entity_poly.entity_id
_entity_poly.type
_entity_poly.pdbx_seq_one_letter_code
_entity_poly.pdbx_strand_id
1 'polypeptide(L)'
;DYYARKAAYLAKHGYTEGLNHQYDGTITPAMVKDSIANLRQLVFEVTDACNLRCKYCGYGELYSDHDERHAQKMQFSTAKKTIDFLQEVWKDSKQEFTIKNIFISFYGGEPLLNMPFIRQVIEYVESLHIANRTIDYSMTTNAMLLDKYMDYLAEKKFHLLISLDG
;
A
#
# COMPACT_ATOMS: atom_id res chain seq x y z
N ASP A 1 10.61 36.80 -9.60
CA ASP A 1 9.88 35.61 -9.13
C ASP A 1 10.83 34.41 -9.03
N TYR A 2 10.78 33.71 -7.88
CA TYR A 2 11.65 32.56 -7.59
C TYR A 2 11.46 31.43 -8.62
N TYR A 3 10.23 31.10 -8.94
CA TYR A 3 9.93 29.99 -9.87
C TYR A 3 10.37 30.27 -11.31
N ALA A 4 10.23 31.49 -11.78
CA ALA A 4 10.71 31.87 -13.10
C ALA A 4 12.24 31.74 -13.19
N ARG A 5 13.00 32.20 -12.15
CA ARG A 5 14.43 32.03 -12.09
C ARG A 5 14.88 30.59 -12.01
N LYS A 6 14.15 29.76 -11.23
CA LYS A 6 14.42 28.33 -11.13
C LYS A 6 14.16 27.60 -12.45
N ALA A 7 13.06 27.91 -13.13
CA ALA A 7 12.77 27.35 -14.45
C ALA A 7 13.83 27.72 -15.49
N ALA A 8 14.24 29.00 -15.53
CA ALA A 8 15.31 29.46 -16.41
C ALA A 8 16.67 28.79 -16.09
N TYR A 9 16.99 28.58 -14.81
CA TYR A 9 18.19 27.88 -14.40
C TYR A 9 18.15 26.41 -14.87
N LEU A 10 17.04 25.70 -14.66
CA LEU A 10 16.88 24.30 -15.07
C LEU A 10 16.99 24.14 -16.59
N ALA A 11 16.35 25.03 -17.35
CA ALA A 11 16.44 25.04 -18.81
C ALA A 11 17.89 25.29 -19.30
N LYS A 12 18.57 26.30 -18.70
CA LYS A 12 19.95 26.63 -19.05
C LYS A 12 20.95 25.50 -18.82
N HIS A 13 20.68 24.63 -17.84
CA HIS A 13 21.53 23.50 -17.48
C HIS A 13 21.07 22.15 -18.05
N GLY A 14 20.14 22.16 -19.02
CA GLY A 14 19.67 20.94 -19.70
C GLY A 14 18.78 20.00 -18.88
N TYR A 15 18.39 20.41 -17.65
CA TYR A 15 17.52 19.57 -16.79
C TYR A 15 16.09 19.42 -17.34
N THR A 16 15.68 20.25 -18.30
CA THR A 16 14.38 20.18 -18.97
C THR A 16 14.48 19.59 -20.37
N GLU A 17 15.68 19.31 -20.86
CA GLU A 17 15.88 18.63 -22.13
C GLU A 17 15.45 17.16 -22.01
N GLY A 18 14.55 16.73 -22.88
CA GLY A 18 14.00 15.37 -22.87
C GLY A 18 12.73 15.20 -22.04
N LEU A 19 12.23 16.24 -21.37
CA LEU A 19 10.93 16.19 -20.70
C LEU A 19 9.73 16.30 -21.66
N ASN A 20 9.97 16.49 -22.97
CA ASN A 20 8.96 16.33 -24.00
C ASN A 20 8.73 14.84 -24.29
N HIS A 21 8.36 14.09 -23.25
CA HIS A 21 7.75 12.80 -23.46
C HIS A 21 6.42 13.05 -24.17
N GLN A 22 6.39 12.86 -25.46
CA GLN A 22 5.12 12.59 -26.14
C GLN A 22 4.59 11.30 -25.50
N TYR A 23 3.57 11.43 -24.67
CA TYR A 23 2.81 10.29 -24.22
C TYR A 23 2.00 9.77 -25.39
N ASP A 24 2.64 9.01 -26.27
CA ASP A 24 1.99 8.37 -27.44
C ASP A 24 1.10 7.20 -27.03
N GLY A 25 0.85 7.04 -25.74
CA GLY A 25 0.15 5.89 -25.20
C GLY A 25 -1.20 6.21 -24.61
N THR A 26 -2.26 5.81 -25.27
CA THR A 26 -3.58 5.67 -24.64
C THR A 26 -3.52 4.47 -23.67
N ILE A 27 -3.88 4.67 -22.41
CA ILE A 27 -4.04 3.56 -21.46
C ILE A 27 -5.17 2.67 -21.97
N THR A 28 -4.85 1.43 -22.32
CA THR A 28 -5.83 0.46 -22.80
C THR A 28 -6.31 -0.45 -21.66
N PRO A 29 -7.52 -1.02 -21.74
CA PRO A 29 -7.97 -2.03 -20.78
C PRO A 29 -7.02 -3.22 -20.65
N ALA A 30 -6.35 -3.61 -21.72
CA ALA A 30 -5.35 -4.69 -21.70
C ALA A 30 -4.13 -4.33 -20.85
N MET A 31 -3.61 -3.09 -20.97
CA MET A 31 -2.50 -2.60 -20.15
C MET A 31 -2.88 -2.53 -18.66
N VAL A 32 -4.10 -2.09 -18.36
CA VAL A 32 -4.61 -2.06 -16.98
C VAL A 32 -4.67 -3.48 -16.41
N LYS A 33 -5.25 -4.42 -17.17
CA LYS A 33 -5.37 -5.82 -16.77
C LYS A 33 -4.00 -6.45 -16.52
N ASP A 34 -3.03 -6.18 -17.41
CA ASP A 34 -1.65 -6.67 -17.25
C ASP A 34 -0.97 -6.09 -16.01
N SER A 35 -1.13 -4.79 -15.77
CA SER A 35 -0.57 -4.12 -14.59
C SER A 35 -1.17 -4.67 -13.29
N ILE A 36 -2.47 -4.95 -13.25
CA ILE A 36 -3.14 -5.56 -12.10
C ILE A 36 -2.67 -7.02 -11.94
N ALA A 37 -2.52 -7.76 -13.03
CA ALA A 37 -2.02 -9.13 -13.00
C ALA A 37 -0.58 -9.21 -12.46
N ASN A 38 0.24 -8.19 -12.71
CA ASN A 38 1.62 -8.08 -12.24
C ASN A 38 1.78 -7.16 -11.01
N LEU A 39 0.74 -7.02 -10.21
CA LEU A 39 0.78 -6.24 -8.98
C LEU A 39 1.87 -6.75 -8.04
N ARG A 40 2.69 -5.84 -7.52
CA ARG A 40 3.75 -6.16 -6.55
C ARG A 40 3.30 -6.05 -5.11
N GLN A 41 2.34 -5.18 -4.86
CA GLN A 41 1.87 -4.87 -3.52
C GLN A 41 0.40 -4.47 -3.54
N LEU A 42 -0.36 -5.05 -2.61
CA LEU A 42 -1.71 -4.65 -2.26
C LEU A 42 -1.67 -4.04 -0.86
N VAL A 43 -2.06 -2.78 -0.72
CA VAL A 43 -2.07 -2.09 0.57
C VAL A 43 -3.50 -1.93 1.05
N PHE A 44 -3.77 -2.35 2.28
CA PHE A 44 -5.02 -2.09 2.98
C PHE A 44 -4.81 -1.02 4.05
N GLU A 45 -5.54 0.09 3.94
CA GLU A 45 -5.68 1.05 5.03
C GLU A 45 -6.73 0.50 6.00
N VAL A 46 -6.24 -0.14 7.08
CA VAL A 46 -7.10 -0.96 7.94
C VAL A 46 -7.92 -0.18 8.95
N THR A 47 -7.48 1.04 9.26
CA THR A 47 -8.16 2.00 10.12
C THR A 47 -7.53 3.38 9.99
N ASP A 48 -8.32 4.43 10.14
CA ASP A 48 -7.83 5.81 10.28
C ASP A 48 -7.48 6.15 11.75
N ALA A 49 -7.85 5.28 12.73
CA ALA A 49 -7.50 5.47 14.13
C ALA A 49 -6.00 5.30 14.38
N CYS A 50 -5.45 6.11 15.27
CA CYS A 50 -4.09 5.99 15.75
C CYS A 50 -4.02 6.28 17.26
N ASN A 51 -3.11 5.63 17.95
CA ASN A 51 -2.81 5.85 19.36
C ASN A 51 -1.75 6.95 19.60
N LEU A 52 -1.25 7.58 18.52
CA LEU A 52 -0.36 8.73 18.55
C LEU A 52 -1.00 9.95 17.87
N ARG A 53 -0.43 11.15 18.15
CA ARG A 53 -0.83 12.44 17.57
C ARG A 53 0.40 13.17 17.03
N CYS A 54 1.08 12.56 16.07
CA CYS A 54 2.26 13.16 15.44
C CYS A 54 1.87 14.44 14.69
N LYS A 55 2.54 15.54 14.99
CA LYS A 55 2.19 16.86 14.41
C LYS A 55 2.35 16.93 12.89
N TYR A 56 3.30 16.19 12.34
CA TYR A 56 3.57 16.13 10.89
C TYR A 56 2.69 15.12 10.14
N CYS A 57 1.87 14.34 10.84
CA CYS A 57 0.99 13.35 10.22
C CYS A 57 -0.01 14.01 9.28
N GLY A 58 -0.28 13.41 8.12
CA GLY A 58 -1.29 13.90 7.18
C GLY A 58 -2.69 14.08 7.80
N TYR A 59 -2.99 13.35 8.89
CA TYR A 59 -4.18 13.54 9.74
C TYR A 59 -3.92 14.45 10.96
N GLY A 60 -2.84 15.21 10.95
CA GLY A 60 -2.40 16.04 12.07
C GLY A 60 -2.86 17.49 11.97
N GLU A 61 -2.50 18.28 12.98
CA GLU A 61 -2.91 19.68 13.11
C GLU A 61 -2.36 20.62 12.02
N LEU A 62 -1.33 20.19 11.28
CA LEU A 62 -0.70 21.01 10.23
C LEU A 62 -1.50 21.09 8.93
N TYR A 63 -2.51 20.24 8.77
CA TYR A 63 -3.32 20.15 7.57
C TYR A 63 -4.78 20.42 7.94
N SER A 64 -5.39 21.41 7.30
CA SER A 64 -6.77 21.83 7.58
C SER A 64 -7.78 21.38 6.52
N ASP A 65 -7.29 20.81 5.43
CA ASP A 65 -8.05 20.45 4.22
C ASP A 65 -8.08 18.93 3.96
N HIS A 66 -7.81 18.14 4.98
CA HIS A 66 -7.83 16.67 4.90
C HIS A 66 -9.03 16.08 5.65
N ASP A 67 -9.32 14.84 5.37
CA ASP A 67 -10.36 14.09 6.07
C ASP A 67 -10.02 13.92 7.56
N GLU A 68 -10.97 14.24 8.42
CA GLU A 68 -10.83 13.99 9.86
C GLU A 68 -10.83 12.49 10.16
N ARG A 69 -10.09 12.10 11.23
CA ARG A 69 -10.12 10.74 11.72
C ARG A 69 -11.43 10.45 12.43
N HIS A 70 -12.11 9.39 12.01
CA HIS A 70 -13.38 8.95 12.60
C HIS A 70 -13.27 7.62 13.33
N ALA A 71 -12.05 7.11 13.55
CA ALA A 71 -11.77 5.81 14.13
C ALA A 71 -12.49 4.66 13.39
N GLN A 72 -12.66 4.82 12.09
CA GLN A 72 -13.26 3.80 11.23
C GLN A 72 -12.33 2.62 11.06
N LYS A 73 -12.92 1.47 10.85
CA LYS A 73 -12.20 0.22 10.58
C LYS A 73 -12.67 -0.38 9.27
N MET A 74 -11.72 -0.79 8.45
CA MET A 74 -12.03 -1.52 7.22
C MET A 74 -12.76 -2.82 7.55
N GLN A 75 -13.80 -3.10 6.79
CA GLN A 75 -14.57 -4.33 6.93
C GLN A 75 -13.88 -5.45 6.12
N PHE A 76 -13.81 -6.65 6.70
CA PHE A 76 -13.23 -7.82 6.02
C PHE A 76 -13.91 -8.11 4.67
N SER A 77 -15.22 -7.88 4.55
CA SER A 77 -15.95 -8.07 3.29
C SER A 77 -15.41 -7.22 2.14
N THR A 78 -14.86 -6.04 2.42
CA THR A 78 -14.23 -5.17 1.41
C THR A 78 -12.89 -5.77 0.95
N ALA A 79 -12.04 -6.15 1.90
CA ALA A 79 -10.77 -6.80 1.58
C ALA A 79 -10.98 -8.11 0.82
N LYS A 80 -11.96 -8.92 1.25
CA LYS A 80 -12.31 -10.17 0.57
C LYS A 80 -12.69 -9.95 -0.88
N LYS A 81 -13.55 -8.99 -1.19
CA LYS A 81 -13.94 -8.67 -2.58
C LYS A 81 -12.74 -8.27 -3.43
N THR A 82 -11.81 -7.50 -2.87
CA THR A 82 -10.59 -7.09 -3.58
C THR A 82 -9.68 -8.29 -3.86
N ILE A 83 -9.50 -9.16 -2.88
CA ILE A 83 -8.67 -10.38 -3.02
C ILE A 83 -9.31 -11.35 -4.02
N ASP A 84 -10.63 -11.55 -3.95
CA ASP A 84 -11.38 -12.40 -4.90
C ASP A 84 -11.21 -11.89 -6.34
N PHE A 85 -11.34 -10.59 -6.54
CA PHE A 85 -11.11 -9.97 -7.85
C PHE A 85 -9.68 -10.21 -8.36
N LEU A 86 -8.67 -10.02 -7.52
CA LEU A 86 -7.28 -10.29 -7.90
C LEU A 86 -7.07 -11.79 -8.22
N GLN A 87 -7.67 -12.68 -7.45
CA GLN A 87 -7.59 -14.12 -7.71
C GLN A 87 -8.17 -14.48 -9.10
N GLU A 88 -9.30 -13.89 -9.49
CA GLU A 88 -9.87 -14.08 -10.82
C GLU A 88 -8.96 -13.52 -11.92
N VAL A 89 -8.38 -12.33 -11.73
CA VAL A 89 -7.40 -11.76 -12.68
C VAL A 89 -6.20 -12.69 -12.83
N TRP A 90 -5.71 -13.27 -11.75
CA TRP A 90 -4.57 -14.17 -11.77
C TRP A 90 -4.86 -15.52 -12.42
N LYS A 91 -6.06 -16.06 -12.26
CA LYS A 91 -6.48 -17.31 -12.93
C LYS A 91 -6.62 -17.13 -14.45
N ASP A 92 -7.12 -15.97 -14.88
CA ASP A 92 -7.38 -15.68 -16.30
C ASP A 92 -6.13 -15.26 -17.07
N SER A 93 -5.03 -14.95 -16.38
CA SER A 93 -3.81 -14.53 -17.06
C SER A 93 -3.09 -15.74 -17.66
N LYS A 94 -3.03 -15.77 -18.99
CA LYS A 94 -2.25 -16.73 -19.79
C LYS A 94 -0.74 -16.40 -19.80
N GLN A 95 -0.35 -15.33 -19.13
CA GLN A 95 1.02 -14.84 -19.13
C GLN A 95 1.86 -15.48 -18.03
N GLU A 96 3.11 -15.77 -18.33
CA GLU A 96 4.12 -16.01 -17.32
C GLU A 96 4.23 -14.74 -16.47
N PHE A 97 3.85 -14.84 -15.20
CA PHE A 97 3.97 -13.71 -14.30
C PHE A 97 5.43 -13.34 -14.10
N THR A 98 5.79 -12.12 -14.47
CA THR A 98 7.13 -11.57 -14.23
C THR A 98 7.38 -11.39 -12.73
N ILE A 99 6.30 -11.16 -11.96
CA ILE A 99 6.35 -10.93 -10.52
C ILE A 99 5.70 -12.10 -9.81
N LYS A 100 6.52 -12.89 -9.13
CA LYS A 100 6.10 -14.09 -8.40
C LYS A 100 5.77 -13.78 -6.94
N ASN A 101 6.40 -12.76 -6.35
CA ASN A 101 6.20 -12.39 -4.96
C ASN A 101 5.34 -11.13 -4.84
N ILE A 102 4.26 -11.23 -4.07
CA ILE A 102 3.31 -10.14 -3.82
C ILE A 102 3.30 -9.84 -2.34
N PHE A 103 3.40 -8.57 -2.00
CA PHE A 103 3.18 -8.10 -0.64
C PHE A 103 1.72 -7.75 -0.42
N ILE A 104 1.13 -8.30 0.63
CA ILE A 104 -0.09 -7.78 1.25
C ILE A 104 0.34 -6.94 2.44
N SER A 105 0.09 -5.64 2.33
CA SER A 105 0.59 -4.64 3.25
C SER A 105 -0.55 -4.00 4.03
N PHE A 106 -0.30 -3.73 5.30
CA PHE A 106 -1.27 -3.11 6.18
C PHE A 106 -0.75 -1.74 6.61
N TYR A 107 -1.60 -0.74 6.44
CA TYR A 107 -1.32 0.66 6.69
C TYR A 107 -2.52 1.33 7.36
N GLY A 108 -2.43 2.62 7.62
CA GLY A 108 -3.51 3.44 8.15
C GLY A 108 -3.01 4.40 9.23
N GLY A 109 -3.85 4.73 10.19
CA GLY A 109 -3.41 5.44 11.39
C GLY A 109 -2.39 4.60 12.15
N GLU A 110 -2.84 3.58 12.88
CA GLU A 110 -2.00 2.53 13.45
C GLU A 110 -2.63 1.16 13.18
N PRO A 111 -2.04 0.35 12.30
CA PRO A 111 -2.62 -0.94 11.88
C PRO A 111 -2.84 -1.93 13.02
N LEU A 112 -1.98 -1.93 14.04
CA LEU A 112 -2.09 -2.84 15.19
C LEU A 112 -3.37 -2.61 16.03
N LEU A 113 -4.07 -1.49 15.83
CA LEU A 113 -5.39 -1.24 16.43
C LEU A 113 -6.50 -2.09 15.76
N ASN A 114 -6.26 -2.67 14.59
CA ASN A 114 -7.22 -3.52 13.90
C ASN A 114 -6.66 -4.91 13.57
N MET A 115 -5.93 -5.50 14.50
CA MET A 115 -5.38 -6.87 14.36
C MET A 115 -6.44 -7.94 14.04
N PRO A 116 -7.69 -7.87 14.53
CA PRO A 116 -8.72 -8.84 14.12
C PRO A 116 -8.94 -8.87 12.60
N PHE A 117 -9.00 -7.71 11.95
CA PHE A 117 -9.10 -7.61 10.50
C PHE A 117 -7.86 -8.21 9.80
N ILE A 118 -6.66 -7.86 10.28
CA ILE A 118 -5.39 -8.34 9.70
C ILE A 118 -5.36 -9.87 9.75
N ARG A 119 -5.73 -10.48 10.88
CA ARG A 119 -5.80 -11.94 11.03
C ARG A 119 -6.79 -12.56 10.05
N GLN A 120 -7.99 -12.00 9.90
CA GLN A 120 -9.00 -12.49 8.96
C GLN A 120 -8.50 -12.44 7.52
N VAL A 121 -7.81 -11.37 7.13
CA VAL A 121 -7.23 -11.25 5.79
C VAL A 121 -6.16 -12.32 5.56
N ILE A 122 -5.26 -12.52 6.51
CA ILE A 122 -4.18 -13.51 6.40
C ILE A 122 -4.75 -14.92 6.32
N GLU A 123 -5.65 -15.29 7.24
CA GLU A 123 -6.33 -16.60 7.25
C GLU A 123 -7.05 -16.86 5.92
N TYR A 124 -7.72 -15.84 5.39
CA TYR A 124 -8.39 -15.96 4.10
C TYR A 124 -7.38 -16.19 2.96
N VAL A 125 -6.34 -15.37 2.87
CA VAL A 125 -5.31 -15.48 1.83
C VAL A 125 -4.60 -16.83 1.89
N GLU A 126 -4.25 -17.31 3.08
CA GLU A 126 -3.61 -18.61 3.29
C GLU A 126 -4.54 -19.79 2.94
N SER A 127 -5.87 -19.58 3.00
CA SER A 127 -6.85 -20.59 2.55
C SER A 127 -6.97 -20.69 1.03
N LEU A 128 -6.48 -19.68 0.29
CA LEU A 128 -6.55 -19.63 -1.16
C LEU A 128 -5.39 -20.42 -1.79
N HIS A 129 -5.71 -21.20 -2.83
CA HIS A 129 -4.68 -21.82 -3.67
C HIS A 129 -4.27 -20.84 -4.77
N ILE A 130 -3.23 -20.04 -4.50
CA ILE A 130 -2.69 -19.09 -5.47
C ILE A 130 -1.51 -19.73 -6.18
N ALA A 131 -1.76 -20.17 -7.41
CA ALA A 131 -0.73 -20.85 -8.20
C ALA A 131 0.40 -19.89 -8.65
N ASN A 132 1.64 -20.39 -8.58
CA ASN A 132 2.82 -19.71 -9.09
C ASN A 132 3.14 -18.35 -8.45
N ARG A 133 2.61 -18.08 -7.25
CA ARG A 133 2.91 -16.86 -6.50
C ARG A 133 3.16 -17.16 -5.03
N THR A 134 4.01 -16.33 -4.43
CA THR A 134 4.22 -16.28 -2.99
C THR A 134 3.63 -15.00 -2.45
N ILE A 135 3.04 -15.07 -1.26
CA ILE A 135 2.49 -13.90 -0.57
C ILE A 135 3.34 -13.64 0.66
N ASP A 136 3.87 -12.42 0.75
CA ASP A 136 4.53 -11.92 1.94
C ASP A 136 3.66 -10.82 2.58
N TYR A 137 3.82 -10.65 3.89
CA TYR A 137 3.07 -9.67 4.64
C TYR A 137 3.98 -8.54 5.10
N SER A 138 3.49 -7.31 5.03
CA SER A 138 4.21 -6.15 5.54
C SER A 138 3.30 -5.16 6.25
N MET A 139 3.89 -4.34 7.09
CA MET A 139 3.17 -3.34 7.88
C MET A 139 4.07 -2.15 8.17
N THR A 140 3.49 -0.94 8.12
CA THR A 140 4.10 0.24 8.71
C THR A 140 3.41 0.52 10.04
N THR A 141 4.15 0.60 11.13
CA THR A 141 3.61 0.75 12.50
C THR A 141 4.45 1.71 13.33
N ASN A 142 3.84 2.38 14.29
CA ASN A 142 4.54 3.13 15.31
C ASN A 142 5.10 2.25 16.46
N ALA A 143 4.90 0.95 16.37
CA ALA A 143 5.39 -0.08 17.28
C ALA A 143 4.89 -0.01 18.74
N MET A 144 4.01 0.93 19.11
CA MET A 144 3.53 1.07 20.50
C MET A 144 2.74 -0.14 21.02
N LEU A 145 2.25 -0.99 20.11
CA LEU A 145 1.52 -2.22 20.44
C LEU A 145 2.28 -3.48 20.00
N LEU A 146 3.54 -3.36 19.65
CA LEU A 146 4.31 -4.45 19.08
C LEU A 146 4.50 -5.61 20.08
N ASP A 147 4.75 -5.30 21.35
CA ASP A 147 4.90 -6.29 22.43
C ASP A 147 3.71 -7.25 22.52
N LYS A 148 2.50 -6.74 22.24
CA LYS A 148 1.26 -7.52 22.28
C LYS A 148 1.12 -8.50 21.13
N TYR A 149 1.72 -8.21 19.99
CA TYR A 149 1.47 -8.94 18.73
C TYR A 149 2.71 -9.53 18.07
N MET A 150 3.90 -9.30 18.65
CA MET A 150 5.16 -9.67 17.99
C MET A 150 5.30 -11.16 17.72
N ASP A 151 4.79 -12.05 18.59
CA ASP A 151 4.84 -13.49 18.36
C ASP A 151 4.09 -13.89 17.09
N TYR A 152 2.87 -13.35 16.91
CA TYR A 152 2.08 -13.57 15.70
C TYR A 152 2.73 -12.98 14.44
N LEU A 153 3.27 -11.76 14.55
CA LEU A 153 3.93 -11.11 13.43
C LEU A 153 5.21 -11.85 13.03
N ALA A 154 5.96 -12.38 14.00
CA ALA A 154 7.12 -13.21 13.75
C ALA A 154 6.74 -14.57 13.14
N GLU A 155 5.71 -15.24 13.65
CA GLU A 155 5.17 -16.48 13.07
C GLU A 155 4.80 -16.31 11.60
N LYS A 156 4.11 -15.21 11.27
CA LYS A 156 3.69 -14.85 9.91
C LYS A 156 4.79 -14.17 9.09
N LYS A 157 6.00 -14.04 9.61
CA LYS A 157 7.19 -13.47 8.95
C LYS A 157 6.95 -12.08 8.38
N PHE A 158 6.30 -11.21 9.16
CA PHE A 158 6.03 -9.84 8.71
C PHE A 158 7.31 -9.05 8.45
N HIS A 159 7.31 -8.33 7.34
CA HIS A 159 8.26 -7.24 7.08
C HIS A 159 7.71 -5.97 7.73
N LEU A 160 8.39 -5.47 8.74
CA LEU A 160 7.97 -4.30 9.50
C LEU A 160 8.78 -3.07 9.11
N LEU A 161 8.07 -1.98 8.79
CA LEU A 161 8.63 -0.64 8.77
C LEU A 161 8.17 0.07 10.04
N ILE A 162 9.12 0.41 10.90
CA ILE A 162 8.82 1.08 12.17
C ILE A 162 9.04 2.58 11.99
N SER A 163 7.98 3.36 12.22
CA SER A 163 8.05 4.82 12.28
C SER A 163 8.56 5.21 13.66
N LEU A 164 9.81 5.62 13.73
CA LEU A 164 10.47 6.07 14.94
C LEU A 164 10.91 7.52 14.76
N ASP A 165 10.26 8.42 15.46
CA ASP A 165 10.55 9.83 15.44
C ASP A 165 11.22 10.21 16.76
N GLY A 166 12.41 10.79 16.65
CA GLY A 166 13.21 11.22 17.79
C GLY A 166 12.70 12.51 18.46
#